data_2716d3c20da2f6a591062e9c97cd6736
#
_entry.id   2716d3c20da2f6a591062e9c97cd6736
#
_cell.length_a   1.000
_cell.length_b   1.000
_cell.length_c   1.000
_cell.angle_alpha   90.00
_cell.angle_beta   90.00
_cell.angle_gamma   90.00
#
_symmetry.space_group_name_H-M   'P 1'
#
loop_
_entity.id
_entity.type
_entity.pdbx_description
1 polymer ?
#
loop_
_entity_poly.entity_id
_entity_poly.type
_entity_poly.pdbx_seq_one_letter_code
_entity_poly.pdbx_strand_id
1 'polypeptide(L)'
;MKKIIAILLAVLFVTALAACGSKTAETAPAATQAPAAEQKQETYTSSQGTVDGFDPNQKTEFAMNTSEEVRTFNIGEVDPSLFEAPILVTSFGQSADTSMMDAIMKRSGVKDYAFNALAKDTDIKNYKTVIIVCGASSKGLGAAGISEADETARAEKIMAAINETNPAVIMCHLGGSMRRGVLSDKLTDMVLEVAKYMVVVEDANFDGKFTTVAQEKNIPLTYLYAIKDGMDVFSALFNK
;
A
#
# COMPACT_ATOMS: atom_id res chain seq x y z
N MET A 1 63.25 -13.97 9.58
CA MET A 1 63.59 -15.43 9.71
C MET A 1 62.33 -16.19 9.32
N LYS A 2 62.33 -16.74 8.09
CA LYS A 2 62.10 -18.15 7.73
C LYS A 2 60.75 -18.71 8.20
N LYS A 3 59.89 -19.31 7.41
CA LYS A 3 60.00 -20.11 6.15
C LYS A 3 58.66 -20.22 5.45
N ILE A 4 58.70 -20.19 4.15
CA ILE A 4 57.77 -20.61 3.11
C ILE A 4 57.60 -22.14 3.17
N ILE A 5 56.40 -22.67 2.97
CA ILE A 5 56.20 -23.98 2.33
C ILE A 5 54.97 -23.86 1.40
N ALA A 6 55.28 -23.95 0.10
CA ALA A 6 54.36 -24.25 -0.98
C ALA A 6 54.31 -25.78 -1.16
N ILE A 7 53.14 -26.34 -1.42
CA ILE A 7 53.03 -27.69 -2.00
C ILE A 7 52.07 -27.63 -3.16
N LEU A 8 52.65 -27.84 -4.35
CA LEU A 8 52.02 -28.13 -5.64
C LEU A 8 51.83 -29.67 -5.73
N LEU A 9 50.73 -30.15 -6.28
CA LEU A 9 50.63 -31.43 -7.00
C LEU A 9 49.35 -31.34 -7.88
N ALA A 10 49.45 -31.16 -9.14
CA ALA A 10 49.76 -32.03 -10.30
C ALA A 10 48.56 -32.89 -10.75
N VAL A 11 48.01 -32.43 -11.81
CA VAL A 11 47.39 -32.98 -13.02
C VAL A 11 47.49 -34.50 -13.21
N LEU A 12 46.36 -35.12 -13.54
CA LEU A 12 46.36 -36.30 -14.41
C LEU A 12 45.18 -36.25 -15.39
N PHE A 13 45.50 -36.03 -16.67
CA PHE A 13 44.65 -36.26 -17.85
C PHE A 13 44.65 -37.76 -18.12
N VAL A 14 43.46 -38.32 -18.31
CA VAL A 14 43.30 -39.58 -19.03
C VAL A 14 42.22 -39.40 -20.08
N THR A 15 42.66 -39.39 -21.34
CA THR A 15 41.86 -39.51 -22.53
C THR A 15 41.59 -41.00 -22.81
N ALA A 16 40.32 -41.34 -23.02
CA ALA A 16 39.99 -42.57 -23.77
C ALA A 16 38.85 -42.28 -24.73
N LEU A 17 39.14 -42.49 -25.99
CA LEU A 17 38.25 -42.42 -27.13
C LEU A 17 37.42 -43.72 -27.31
N ALA A 18 36.21 -43.50 -27.83
CA ALA A 18 35.43 -44.31 -28.72
C ALA A 18 34.67 -45.52 -28.22
N ALA A 19 33.36 -45.44 -28.31
CA ALA A 19 32.53 -46.37 -29.11
C ALA A 19 31.13 -45.83 -29.34
N CYS A 20 30.72 -45.86 -30.59
CA CYS A 20 29.38 -45.60 -31.07
C CYS A 20 28.34 -46.51 -30.40
N GLY A 21 27.23 -45.94 -29.95
CA GLY A 21 26.05 -46.66 -29.53
C GLY A 21 24.89 -45.65 -29.47
N SER A 22 24.09 -45.65 -30.55
CA SER A 22 22.83 -44.95 -30.59
C SER A 22 21.88 -45.44 -29.51
N LYS A 23 21.58 -44.57 -28.53
CA LYS A 23 20.45 -44.73 -27.63
C LYS A 23 19.65 -43.44 -27.66
N THR A 24 18.39 -43.62 -28.02
CA THR A 24 17.26 -42.72 -27.92
C THR A 24 17.36 -41.75 -26.76
N ALA A 25 17.25 -40.47 -27.07
CA ALA A 25 17.07 -39.40 -26.11
C ALA A 25 15.75 -39.64 -25.35
N GLU A 26 15.87 -40.01 -24.10
CA GLU A 26 14.78 -40.01 -23.14
C GLU A 26 14.52 -38.54 -22.75
N THR A 27 13.41 -38.01 -23.27
CA THR A 27 12.90 -36.69 -22.97
C THR A 27 12.55 -36.67 -21.48
N ALA A 28 13.26 -35.88 -20.72
CA ALA A 28 12.85 -35.55 -19.34
C ALA A 28 11.40 -35.04 -19.38
N PRO A 29 10.53 -35.49 -18.46
CA PRO A 29 9.17 -35.01 -18.42
C PRO A 29 9.19 -33.49 -18.12
N ALA A 30 8.56 -32.73 -19.01
CA ALA A 30 8.27 -31.32 -18.78
C ALA A 30 7.57 -31.20 -17.43
N ALA A 31 8.13 -30.37 -16.55
CA ALA A 31 7.46 -29.99 -15.31
C ALA A 31 6.10 -29.41 -15.70
N THR A 32 5.05 -30.18 -15.43
CA THR A 32 3.66 -29.72 -15.54
C THR A 32 3.53 -28.58 -14.55
N GLN A 33 3.52 -27.35 -15.04
CA GLN A 33 3.06 -26.22 -14.26
C GLN A 33 1.65 -26.57 -13.80
N ALA A 34 1.47 -26.67 -12.49
CA ALA A 34 0.14 -26.74 -11.91
C ALA A 34 -0.67 -25.55 -12.45
N PRO A 35 -1.91 -25.74 -12.87
CA PRO A 35 -2.75 -24.64 -13.29
C PRO A 35 -2.79 -23.63 -12.13
N ALA A 36 -2.49 -22.37 -12.46
CA ALA A 36 -2.69 -21.27 -11.54
C ALA A 36 -4.14 -21.43 -11.04
N ALA A 37 -4.29 -21.63 -9.73
CA ALA A 37 -5.60 -21.64 -9.12
C ALA A 37 -6.27 -20.31 -9.51
N GLU A 38 -7.35 -20.39 -10.28
CA GLU A 38 -8.26 -19.28 -10.47
C GLU A 38 -8.68 -18.86 -9.06
N GLN A 39 -8.10 -17.77 -8.56
CA GLN A 39 -8.60 -17.12 -7.37
C GLN A 39 -10.00 -16.66 -7.74
N LYS A 40 -11.00 -17.36 -7.23
CA LYS A 40 -12.38 -16.88 -7.26
C LYS A 40 -12.34 -15.49 -6.67
N GLN A 41 -12.58 -14.49 -7.50
CA GLN A 41 -12.71 -13.12 -7.10
C GLN A 41 -13.94 -13.05 -6.19
N GLU A 42 -13.71 -13.06 -4.88
CA GLU A 42 -14.79 -12.92 -3.91
C GLU A 42 -15.34 -11.50 -4.03
N THR A 43 -16.62 -11.39 -4.28
CA THR A 43 -17.33 -10.11 -4.31
C THR A 43 -17.28 -9.51 -2.91
N TYR A 44 -16.59 -8.35 -2.77
CA TYR A 44 -16.60 -7.59 -1.53
C TYR A 44 -17.65 -6.49 -1.61
N THR A 45 -18.61 -6.52 -0.70
CA THR A 45 -19.59 -5.43 -0.54
C THR A 45 -19.16 -4.57 0.63
N SER A 46 -18.77 -3.34 0.35
CA SER A 46 -18.51 -2.34 1.38
C SER A 46 -19.80 -1.69 1.85
N SER A 47 -19.76 -0.93 2.94
CA SER A 47 -20.86 -0.04 3.35
C SER A 47 -21.21 1.01 2.29
N GLN A 48 -20.32 1.22 1.33
CA GLN A 48 -20.40 2.19 0.24
C GLN A 48 -20.80 1.55 -1.09
N GLY A 49 -21.05 0.26 -1.13
CA GLY A 49 -21.44 -0.47 -2.34
C GLY A 49 -20.59 -1.69 -2.64
N THR A 50 -20.88 -2.33 -3.75
CA THR A 50 -20.19 -3.55 -4.21
C THR A 50 -19.12 -3.17 -5.23
N VAL A 51 -17.87 -3.59 -4.99
CA VAL A 51 -16.80 -3.50 -5.98
C VAL A 51 -16.83 -4.79 -6.78
N ASP A 52 -17.78 -4.88 -7.71
CA ASP A 52 -17.96 -6.02 -8.59
C ASP A 52 -17.43 -5.69 -9.98
N GLY A 53 -16.69 -6.60 -10.60
CA GLY A 53 -16.14 -6.37 -11.93
C GLY A 53 -15.05 -5.28 -11.98
N PHE A 54 -14.29 -5.12 -10.91
CA PHE A 54 -13.19 -4.15 -10.82
C PHE A 54 -12.24 -4.23 -12.03
N ASP A 55 -12.23 -3.18 -12.85
CA ASP A 55 -11.22 -2.95 -13.89
C ASP A 55 -10.39 -1.72 -13.51
N PRO A 56 -9.11 -1.88 -13.14
CA PRO A 56 -8.26 -0.78 -12.75
C PRO A 56 -7.97 0.22 -13.87
N ASN A 57 -8.30 -0.14 -15.12
CA ASN A 57 -8.12 0.73 -16.28
C ASN A 57 -9.40 1.48 -16.67
N GLN A 58 -10.52 1.13 -16.08
CA GLN A 58 -11.80 1.78 -16.38
C GLN A 58 -11.85 3.16 -15.75
N LYS A 59 -11.94 4.18 -16.58
CA LYS A 59 -12.27 5.55 -16.14
C LYS A 59 -13.77 5.75 -16.20
N THR A 60 -14.34 6.20 -15.11
CA THR A 60 -15.79 6.46 -14.99
C THR A 60 -16.09 7.95 -15.14
N GLU A 61 -17.37 8.30 -15.14
CA GLU A 61 -17.85 9.68 -15.08
C GLU A 61 -17.43 10.43 -13.80
N PHE A 62 -16.94 9.70 -12.80
CA PHE A 62 -16.40 10.24 -11.55
C PHE A 62 -14.95 10.71 -11.65
N ALA A 63 -14.32 10.63 -12.83
CA ALA A 63 -13.01 11.23 -13.04
C ALA A 63 -13.06 12.73 -12.68
N MET A 64 -12.13 13.13 -11.83
CA MET A 64 -12.09 14.51 -11.34
C MET A 64 -11.39 15.43 -12.34
N ASN A 65 -11.52 16.75 -12.12
CA ASN A 65 -10.87 17.76 -12.96
C ASN A 65 -9.40 17.99 -12.58
N THR A 66 -8.67 16.94 -12.29
CA THR A 66 -7.23 17.01 -12.10
C THR A 66 -6.49 16.83 -13.42
N SER A 67 -5.40 17.56 -13.61
CA SER A 67 -4.56 17.52 -14.81
C SER A 67 -3.15 18.03 -14.48
N GLU A 68 -2.26 18.09 -15.48
CA GLU A 68 -0.95 18.71 -15.27
C GLU A 68 -1.03 20.19 -14.83
N GLU A 69 -2.10 20.90 -15.20
CA GLU A 69 -2.36 22.27 -14.81
C GLU A 69 -3.07 22.35 -13.45
N VAL A 70 -4.04 21.46 -13.21
CA VAL A 70 -4.79 21.36 -11.95
C VAL A 70 -4.30 20.14 -11.18
N ARG A 71 -3.41 20.36 -10.23
CA ARG A 71 -2.71 19.29 -9.51
C ARG A 71 -3.50 18.70 -8.34
N THR A 72 -4.41 19.47 -7.79
CA THR A 72 -5.27 19.04 -6.67
C THR A 72 -6.70 19.52 -6.88
N PHE A 73 -7.65 18.75 -6.38
CA PHE A 73 -9.06 19.12 -6.36
C PHE A 73 -9.64 18.77 -5.00
N ASN A 74 -10.38 19.72 -4.39
CA ASN A 74 -10.92 19.56 -3.05
C ASN A 74 -12.45 19.40 -3.08
N ILE A 75 -12.96 18.51 -2.25
CA ILE A 75 -14.35 18.39 -1.87
C ILE A 75 -14.43 18.72 -0.38
N GLY A 76 -15.19 19.74 -0.01
CA GLY A 76 -15.26 20.25 1.36
C GLY A 76 -14.02 21.04 1.77
N GLU A 77 -14.06 21.58 2.97
CA GLU A 77 -12.96 22.35 3.57
C GLU A 77 -12.33 21.56 4.71
N VAL A 78 -11.01 21.54 4.71
CA VAL A 78 -10.22 20.88 5.76
C VAL A 78 -9.97 21.90 6.88
N ASP A 79 -10.30 21.52 8.12
CA ASP A 79 -9.84 22.26 9.28
C ASP A 79 -8.49 21.71 9.76
N PRO A 80 -7.39 22.42 9.48
CA PRO A 80 -6.08 21.93 9.86
C PRO A 80 -5.88 21.84 11.39
N SER A 81 -6.70 22.55 12.19
CA SER A 81 -6.58 22.53 13.65
C SER A 81 -6.92 21.17 14.28
N LEU A 82 -7.62 20.31 13.52
CA LEU A 82 -7.94 18.94 13.95
C LEU A 82 -6.70 18.02 13.98
N PHE A 83 -5.64 18.38 13.25
CA PHE A 83 -4.49 17.50 13.06
C PHE A 83 -3.27 18.05 13.78
N GLU A 84 -2.99 17.46 14.94
CA GLU A 84 -1.90 17.86 15.81
C GLU A 84 -0.82 16.77 15.89
N ALA A 85 0.40 17.19 16.17
CA ALA A 85 1.48 16.30 16.56
C ALA A 85 1.32 15.81 18.03
N PRO A 86 1.87 14.64 18.38
CA PRO A 86 2.67 13.73 17.54
C PRO A 86 1.83 12.96 16.54
N ILE A 87 2.43 12.70 15.35
CA ILE A 87 1.76 12.06 14.21
C ILE A 87 2.33 10.65 14.00
N LEU A 88 1.46 9.68 13.72
CA LEU A 88 1.86 8.35 13.24
C LEU A 88 1.50 8.19 11.77
N VAL A 89 2.47 7.71 10.97
CA VAL A 89 2.21 7.21 9.61
C VAL A 89 2.30 5.69 9.64
N THR A 90 1.22 5.02 9.26
CA THR A 90 1.15 3.55 9.21
C THR A 90 0.48 3.05 7.93
N SER A 91 0.53 1.74 7.70
CA SER A 91 -0.03 1.08 6.53
C SER A 91 -1.23 0.22 6.88
N PHE A 92 -2.20 0.18 5.97
CA PHE A 92 -3.19 -0.91 5.90
C PHE A 92 -3.06 -1.57 4.53
N GLY A 93 -2.46 -2.78 4.50
CA GLY A 93 -2.22 -3.59 3.31
C GLY A 93 -0.77 -3.66 2.83
N GLN A 94 0.18 -3.01 3.52
CA GLN A 94 1.63 -3.12 3.31
C GLN A 94 2.10 -2.78 1.89
N SER A 95 1.43 -1.85 1.21
CA SER A 95 1.90 -1.37 -0.09
C SER A 95 3.13 -0.45 0.04
N ALA A 96 3.88 -0.34 -1.05
CA ALA A 96 5.01 0.59 -1.14
C ALA A 96 4.59 2.06 -0.99
N ASP A 97 3.31 2.36 -1.15
CA ASP A 97 2.74 3.70 -1.05
C ASP A 97 2.95 4.31 0.34
N THR A 98 3.04 3.45 1.37
CA THR A 98 3.35 3.89 2.73
C THR A 98 4.75 4.51 2.83
N SER A 99 5.74 3.94 2.14
CA SER A 99 7.08 4.54 2.06
C SER A 99 7.10 5.84 1.23
N MET A 100 6.20 5.94 0.24
CA MET A 100 6.00 7.19 -0.50
C MET A 100 5.41 8.29 0.40
N MET A 101 4.48 7.92 1.30
CA MET A 101 3.96 8.85 2.31
C MET A 101 5.05 9.35 3.25
N ASP A 102 5.95 8.48 3.72
CA ASP A 102 7.11 8.90 4.52
C ASP A 102 8.00 9.91 3.78
N ALA A 103 8.22 9.69 2.47
CA ALA A 103 8.96 10.62 1.63
C ALA A 103 8.23 11.97 1.45
N ILE A 104 6.90 11.95 1.34
CA ILE A 104 6.06 13.16 1.30
C ILE A 104 6.24 13.92 2.61
N MET A 105 6.04 13.29 3.77
CA MET A 105 6.16 13.93 5.08
C MET A 105 7.52 14.61 5.27
N LYS A 106 8.60 13.91 4.91
CA LYS A 106 9.97 14.45 4.97
C LYS A 106 10.15 15.68 4.08
N ARG A 107 9.69 15.60 2.83
CA ARG A 107 9.85 16.66 1.85
C ARG A 107 8.93 17.86 2.12
N SER A 108 7.78 17.62 2.70
CA SER A 108 6.87 18.67 3.18
C SER A 108 7.42 19.41 4.39
N GLY A 109 8.55 18.96 4.98
CA GLY A 109 9.12 19.57 6.16
C GLY A 109 8.35 19.32 7.45
N VAL A 110 7.44 18.33 7.46
CA VAL A 110 6.67 17.96 8.65
C VAL A 110 7.61 17.38 9.70
N LYS A 111 7.49 17.88 10.90
CA LYS A 111 8.27 17.44 12.06
C LYS A 111 7.37 16.70 13.03
N ASP A 112 7.99 16.05 14.01
CA ASP A 112 7.28 15.35 15.09
C ASP A 112 6.28 14.29 14.58
N TYR A 113 6.76 13.46 13.65
CA TYR A 113 6.04 12.28 13.22
C TYR A 113 6.91 11.02 13.30
N ALA A 114 6.25 9.88 13.50
CA ALA A 114 6.84 8.56 13.43
C ALA A 114 6.32 7.81 12.20
N PHE A 115 7.21 7.08 11.55
CA PHE A 115 6.86 6.15 10.47
C PHE A 115 6.98 4.72 10.98
N ASN A 116 5.89 3.98 10.99
CA ASN A 116 5.85 2.56 11.33
C ASN A 116 4.77 1.85 10.51
N ALA A 117 5.14 1.23 9.39
CA ALA A 117 4.21 0.52 8.52
C ALA A 117 3.50 -0.65 9.24
N LEU A 118 4.15 -1.25 10.25
CA LEU A 118 3.64 -2.35 11.06
C LEU A 118 3.28 -1.91 12.49
N ALA A 119 2.78 -0.68 12.65
CA ALA A 119 2.31 -0.19 13.94
C ALA A 119 1.28 -1.14 14.55
N LYS A 120 1.27 -1.19 15.87
CA LYS A 120 0.35 -2.01 16.66
C LYS A 120 -0.72 -1.13 17.30
N ASP A 121 -1.79 -1.76 17.76
CA ASP A 121 -2.83 -1.14 18.56
C ASP A 121 -2.29 -0.38 19.77
N THR A 122 -1.29 -0.94 20.45
CA THR A 122 -0.64 -0.32 21.60
C THR A 122 0.11 0.98 21.30
N ASP A 123 0.44 1.22 20.03
CA ASP A 123 1.16 2.43 19.63
C ASP A 123 0.21 3.64 19.52
N ILE A 124 -1.05 3.40 19.14
CA ILE A 124 -2.05 4.42 18.76
C ILE A 124 -2.22 5.50 19.83
N LYS A 125 -2.29 5.11 21.08
CA LYS A 125 -2.49 6.03 22.23
C LYS A 125 -1.40 7.10 22.41
N ASN A 126 -0.28 6.95 21.71
CA ASN A 126 0.85 7.88 21.79
C ASN A 126 0.75 9.04 20.78
N TYR A 127 -0.27 9.02 19.90
CA TYR A 127 -0.39 9.95 18.79
C TYR A 127 -1.73 10.69 18.82
N LYS A 128 -1.69 11.97 18.44
CA LYS A 128 -2.89 12.79 18.27
C LYS A 128 -3.45 12.69 16.86
N THR A 129 -2.58 12.43 15.88
CA THR A 129 -2.97 12.21 14.48
C THR A 129 -2.41 10.90 13.99
N VAL A 130 -3.25 10.12 13.30
CA VAL A 130 -2.85 8.87 12.64
C VAL A 130 -3.14 8.97 11.15
N ILE A 131 -2.08 8.90 10.34
CA ILE A 131 -2.18 8.83 8.88
C ILE A 131 -2.11 7.35 8.49
N ILE A 132 -3.19 6.84 7.90
CA ILE A 132 -3.29 5.44 7.48
C ILE A 132 -3.24 5.40 5.95
N VAL A 133 -2.17 4.82 5.42
CA VAL A 133 -2.02 4.60 3.98
C VAL A 133 -2.64 3.27 3.60
N CYS A 134 -3.75 3.33 2.88
CA CYS A 134 -4.53 2.19 2.46
C CYS A 134 -4.10 1.69 1.09
N GLY A 135 -3.92 0.38 0.98
CA GLY A 135 -3.59 -0.29 -0.28
C GLY A 135 -2.89 -1.62 -0.01
N ALA A 136 -3.52 -2.73 -0.43
CA ALA A 136 -2.96 -4.05 -0.24
C ALA A 136 -1.92 -4.40 -1.31
N SER A 137 -0.89 -5.14 -0.90
CA SER A 137 0.15 -5.66 -1.77
C SER A 137 0.60 -7.03 -1.30
N SER A 138 0.27 -8.08 -2.04
CA SER A 138 0.72 -9.44 -1.72
C SER A 138 2.25 -9.53 -1.60
N LYS A 139 2.98 -8.78 -2.44
CA LYS A 139 4.44 -8.67 -2.34
C LYS A 139 4.88 -7.96 -1.06
N GLY A 140 4.17 -6.90 -0.67
CA GLY A 140 4.45 -6.16 0.57
C GLY A 140 4.14 -6.99 1.82
N LEU A 141 3.02 -7.68 1.85
CA LEU A 141 2.66 -8.62 2.92
C LEU A 141 3.70 -9.72 3.06
N GLY A 142 4.11 -10.34 1.93
CA GLY A 142 5.17 -11.34 1.92
C GLY A 142 6.51 -10.80 2.42
N ALA A 143 6.89 -9.59 2.06
CA ALA A 143 8.11 -8.93 2.56
C ALA A 143 8.03 -8.62 4.05
N ALA A 144 6.85 -8.31 4.57
CA ALA A 144 6.58 -8.10 5.99
C ALA A 144 6.46 -9.41 6.79
N GLY A 145 6.41 -10.57 6.10
CA GLY A 145 6.27 -11.88 6.72
C GLY A 145 4.89 -12.14 7.34
N ILE A 146 3.85 -11.50 6.84
CA ILE A 146 2.47 -11.63 7.33
C ILE A 146 1.52 -12.03 6.21
N SER A 147 0.45 -12.74 6.58
CA SER A 147 -0.64 -13.10 5.68
C SER A 147 -1.68 -11.98 5.57
N GLU A 148 -2.59 -12.09 4.61
CA GLU A 148 -3.76 -11.21 4.50
C GLU A 148 -4.65 -11.28 5.74
N ALA A 149 -4.78 -12.47 6.35
CA ALA A 149 -5.53 -12.65 7.59
C ALA A 149 -4.86 -11.95 8.78
N ASP A 150 -3.52 -12.03 8.89
CA ASP A 150 -2.76 -11.33 9.93
C ASP A 150 -2.89 -9.82 9.79
N GLU A 151 -2.81 -9.31 8.55
CA GLU A 151 -2.96 -7.87 8.28
C GLU A 151 -4.38 -7.39 8.60
N THR A 152 -5.39 -8.17 8.24
CA THR A 152 -6.78 -7.86 8.60
C THR A 152 -6.97 -7.82 10.11
N ALA A 153 -6.46 -8.82 10.83
CA ALA A 153 -6.55 -8.87 12.29
C ALA A 153 -5.76 -7.72 12.96
N ARG A 154 -4.62 -7.31 12.38
CA ARG A 154 -3.86 -6.14 12.84
C ARG A 154 -4.66 -4.86 12.63
N ALA A 155 -5.26 -4.68 11.46
CA ALA A 155 -6.08 -3.53 11.14
C ALA A 155 -7.28 -3.42 12.12
N GLU A 156 -7.99 -4.51 12.37
CA GLU A 156 -9.12 -4.55 13.32
C GLU A 156 -8.71 -4.11 14.73
N LYS A 157 -7.55 -4.55 15.23
CA LYS A 157 -7.02 -4.12 16.54
C LYS A 157 -6.67 -2.63 16.56
N ILE A 158 -6.05 -2.12 15.49
CA ILE A 158 -5.75 -0.69 15.36
C ILE A 158 -7.04 0.14 15.33
N MET A 159 -8.05 -0.31 14.58
CA MET A 159 -9.34 0.37 14.54
C MET A 159 -10.03 0.40 15.91
N ALA A 160 -9.95 -0.70 16.68
CA ALA A 160 -10.45 -0.73 18.05
C ALA A 160 -9.72 0.29 18.94
N ALA A 161 -8.39 0.38 18.86
CA ALA A 161 -7.59 1.35 19.60
C ALA A 161 -7.87 2.81 19.17
N ILE A 162 -8.12 3.05 17.89
CA ILE A 162 -8.53 4.37 17.37
C ILE A 162 -9.90 4.77 17.96
N ASN A 163 -10.85 3.84 17.99
CA ASN A 163 -12.17 4.11 18.59
C ASN A 163 -12.09 4.38 20.10
N GLU A 164 -11.15 3.75 20.80
CA GLU A 164 -10.93 3.97 22.24
C GLU A 164 -10.24 5.30 22.53
N THR A 165 -9.20 5.65 21.75
CA THR A 165 -8.34 6.81 22.04
C THR A 165 -8.72 8.05 21.24
N ASN A 166 -9.52 7.90 20.19
CA ASN A 166 -10.08 8.94 19.32
C ASN A 166 -9.05 9.97 18.78
N PRO A 167 -7.92 9.54 18.19
CA PRO A 167 -7.02 10.44 17.49
C PRO A 167 -7.69 10.96 16.20
N ALA A 168 -7.19 12.06 15.64
CA ALA A 168 -7.59 12.48 14.31
C ALA A 168 -7.02 11.52 13.26
N VAL A 169 -7.87 11.01 12.37
CA VAL A 169 -7.47 10.04 11.33
C VAL A 169 -7.49 10.68 9.96
N ILE A 170 -6.36 10.57 9.25
CA ILE A 170 -6.27 10.90 7.82
C ILE A 170 -6.14 9.60 7.03
N MET A 171 -7.10 9.35 6.17
CA MET A 171 -7.05 8.24 5.21
C MET A 171 -6.30 8.68 3.95
N CYS A 172 -5.30 7.92 3.53
CA CYS A 172 -4.57 8.15 2.29
C CYS A 172 -4.68 6.94 1.36
N HIS A 173 -5.04 7.17 0.09
CA HIS A 173 -4.98 6.17 -0.96
C HIS A 173 -4.11 6.70 -2.11
N LEU A 174 -2.83 6.35 -2.11
CA LEU A 174 -1.82 6.95 -2.98
C LEU A 174 -1.49 6.12 -4.21
N GLY A 175 -1.82 4.84 -4.21
CA GLY A 175 -1.45 3.90 -5.27
C GLY A 175 -2.37 3.89 -6.47
N GLY A 176 -3.36 4.77 -6.52
CA GLY A 176 -4.30 4.89 -7.64
C GLY A 176 -5.16 3.65 -7.85
N SER A 177 -5.71 3.52 -9.05
CA SER A 177 -6.58 2.40 -9.45
C SER A 177 -5.90 1.04 -9.29
N MET A 178 -4.58 0.97 -9.49
CA MET A 178 -3.79 -0.25 -9.34
C MET A 178 -3.71 -0.78 -7.90
N ARG A 179 -4.13 -0.01 -6.92
CA ARG A 179 -4.19 -0.40 -5.51
C ARG A 179 -5.61 -0.58 -4.99
N ARG A 180 -6.60 -0.55 -5.88
CA ARG A 180 -7.97 -0.93 -5.58
C ARG A 180 -8.11 -2.47 -5.70
N GLY A 181 -9.08 -3.04 -5.04
CA GLY A 181 -9.39 -4.48 -5.06
C GLY A 181 -9.89 -4.98 -3.71
N VAL A 182 -10.30 -6.24 -3.63
CA VAL A 182 -11.06 -6.80 -2.50
C VAL A 182 -10.43 -6.51 -1.14
N LEU A 183 -9.16 -6.88 -0.94
CA LEU A 183 -8.49 -6.65 0.34
C LEU A 183 -8.20 -5.16 0.59
N SER A 184 -7.76 -4.43 -0.44
CA SER A 184 -7.51 -2.99 -0.34
C SER A 184 -8.76 -2.25 0.07
N ASP A 185 -9.87 -2.54 -0.60
CA ASP A 185 -11.15 -1.87 -0.36
C ASP A 185 -11.72 -2.22 1.02
N LYS A 186 -11.61 -3.49 1.44
CA LYS A 186 -11.97 -3.92 2.79
C LYS A 186 -11.21 -3.13 3.86
N LEU A 187 -9.89 -3.00 3.72
CA LEU A 187 -9.06 -2.27 4.67
C LEU A 187 -9.33 -0.76 4.62
N THR A 188 -9.58 -0.23 3.42
CA THR A 188 -9.94 1.18 3.23
C THR A 188 -11.28 1.49 3.90
N ASP A 189 -12.29 0.64 3.74
CA ASP A 189 -13.61 0.83 4.33
C ASP A 189 -13.55 0.94 5.86
N MET A 190 -12.71 0.14 6.51
CA MET A 190 -12.50 0.26 7.96
C MET A 190 -12.05 1.68 8.35
N VAL A 191 -11.13 2.27 7.58
CA VAL A 191 -10.58 3.60 7.89
C VAL A 191 -11.58 4.70 7.57
N LEU A 192 -12.39 4.54 6.52
CA LEU A 192 -13.44 5.50 6.13
C LEU A 192 -14.52 5.68 7.19
N GLU A 193 -14.68 4.73 8.13
CA GLU A 193 -15.63 4.87 9.25
C GLU A 193 -15.19 5.94 10.27
N VAL A 194 -13.91 6.23 10.38
CA VAL A 194 -13.35 7.13 11.40
C VAL A 194 -12.55 8.29 10.81
N ALA A 195 -12.32 8.31 9.51
CA ALA A 195 -11.53 9.35 8.85
C ALA A 195 -12.14 10.74 9.06
N LYS A 196 -11.27 11.71 9.36
CA LYS A 196 -11.61 13.14 9.42
C LYS A 196 -11.15 13.89 8.17
N TYR A 197 -10.32 13.27 7.35
CA TYR A 197 -9.84 13.79 6.09
C TYR A 197 -9.38 12.65 5.19
N MET A 198 -9.55 12.83 3.88
CA MET A 198 -9.11 11.89 2.86
C MET A 198 -8.16 12.56 1.87
N VAL A 199 -7.08 11.87 1.52
CA VAL A 199 -6.14 12.27 0.46
C VAL A 199 -6.00 11.11 -0.51
N VAL A 200 -6.43 11.29 -1.75
CA VAL A 200 -6.60 10.20 -2.72
C VAL A 200 -5.99 10.60 -4.07
N VAL A 201 -5.16 9.73 -4.66
CA VAL A 201 -4.76 9.90 -6.06
C VAL A 201 -6.00 9.67 -6.92
N GLU A 202 -6.29 10.62 -7.83
CA GLU A 202 -7.56 10.79 -8.51
C GLU A 202 -8.07 9.52 -9.20
N ASP A 203 -7.21 8.80 -9.90
CA ASP A 203 -7.60 7.61 -10.65
C ASP A 203 -8.06 6.43 -9.75
N ALA A 204 -7.79 6.47 -8.44
CA ALA A 204 -8.38 5.52 -7.50
C ALA A 204 -9.90 5.67 -7.34
N ASN A 205 -10.45 6.82 -7.75
CA ASN A 205 -11.89 7.12 -7.63
C ASN A 205 -12.69 6.78 -8.88
N PHE A 206 -12.21 5.87 -9.72
CA PHE A 206 -12.84 5.50 -11.00
C PHE A 206 -14.31 5.03 -10.86
N ASP A 207 -14.70 4.51 -9.70
CA ASP A 207 -16.05 4.06 -9.37
C ASP A 207 -16.85 5.07 -8.52
N GLY A 208 -16.28 6.24 -8.22
CA GLY A 208 -16.92 7.28 -7.41
C GLY A 208 -16.96 7.03 -5.91
N LYS A 209 -16.35 5.95 -5.43
CA LYS A 209 -16.39 5.53 -4.02
C LYS A 209 -16.01 6.66 -3.06
N PHE A 210 -14.86 7.28 -3.28
CA PHE A 210 -14.35 8.33 -2.37
C PHE A 210 -15.17 9.62 -2.44
N THR A 211 -15.67 9.99 -3.63
CA THR A 211 -16.60 11.12 -3.79
C THR A 211 -17.88 10.87 -3.00
N THR A 212 -18.47 9.69 -3.15
CA THR A 212 -19.69 9.30 -2.45
C THR A 212 -19.52 9.37 -0.94
N VAL A 213 -18.44 8.78 -0.41
CA VAL A 213 -18.13 8.81 1.03
C VAL A 213 -17.92 10.25 1.52
N ALA A 214 -17.18 11.08 0.77
CA ALA A 214 -16.96 12.48 1.13
C ALA A 214 -18.27 13.24 1.30
N GLN A 215 -19.20 13.03 0.37
CA GLN A 215 -20.51 13.69 0.38
C GLN A 215 -21.44 13.15 1.47
N GLU A 216 -21.56 11.82 1.58
CA GLU A 216 -22.49 11.20 2.53
C GLU A 216 -22.08 11.40 4.00
N LYS A 217 -20.76 11.31 4.27
CA LYS A 217 -20.23 11.45 5.63
C LYS A 217 -19.74 12.86 5.94
N ASN A 218 -19.82 13.78 4.98
CA ASN A 218 -19.29 15.15 5.09
C ASN A 218 -17.81 15.16 5.54
N ILE A 219 -17.00 14.29 4.91
CA ILE A 219 -15.56 14.19 5.18
C ILE A 219 -14.84 14.98 4.08
N PRO A 220 -14.00 15.96 4.39
CA PRO A 220 -13.17 16.63 3.40
C PRO A 220 -12.28 15.66 2.65
N LEU A 221 -12.13 15.88 1.35
CA LEU A 221 -11.35 15.04 0.45
C LEU A 221 -10.51 15.90 -0.48
N THR A 222 -9.22 15.59 -0.58
CA THR A 222 -8.34 16.16 -1.61
C THR A 222 -7.93 15.08 -2.59
N TYR A 223 -8.24 15.29 -3.86
CA TYR A 223 -7.69 14.50 -4.96
C TYR A 223 -6.33 15.05 -5.38
N LEU A 224 -5.40 14.13 -5.65
CA LEU A 224 -4.09 14.41 -6.20
C LEU A 224 -4.03 13.93 -7.65
N TYR A 225 -3.46 14.73 -8.55
CA TYR A 225 -3.13 14.27 -9.89
C TYR A 225 -1.99 13.24 -9.87
N ALA A 226 -0.97 13.48 -9.03
CA ALA A 226 0.11 12.55 -8.80
C ALA A 226 0.50 12.53 -7.32
N ILE A 227 1.11 11.44 -6.87
CA ILE A 227 1.52 11.24 -5.46
C ILE A 227 2.34 12.43 -4.92
N LYS A 228 3.24 13.00 -5.75
CA LYS A 228 4.09 14.12 -5.36
C LYS A 228 3.32 15.38 -4.95
N ASP A 229 2.09 15.55 -5.46
CA ASP A 229 1.27 16.73 -5.17
C ASP A 229 0.78 16.73 -3.72
N GLY A 230 0.87 15.58 -3.05
CA GLY A 230 0.66 15.48 -1.60
C GLY A 230 1.64 16.32 -0.77
N MET A 231 2.82 16.69 -1.31
CA MET A 231 3.78 17.51 -0.57
C MET A 231 3.20 18.87 -0.18
N ASP A 232 2.49 19.52 -1.09
CA ASP A 232 1.87 20.83 -0.83
C ASP A 232 0.71 20.68 0.16
N VAL A 233 -0.08 19.60 0.03
CA VAL A 233 -1.20 19.29 0.93
C VAL A 233 -0.72 19.10 2.37
N PHE A 234 0.27 18.24 2.59
CA PHE A 234 0.77 17.95 3.94
C PHE A 234 1.62 19.09 4.51
N SER A 235 2.30 19.87 3.64
CA SER A 235 2.96 21.11 4.06
C SER A 235 1.95 22.13 4.59
N ALA A 236 0.87 22.36 3.86
CA ALA A 236 -0.20 23.28 4.29
C ALA A 236 -0.91 22.80 5.57
N LEU A 237 -1.05 21.49 5.73
CA LEU A 237 -1.75 20.90 6.87
C LEU A 237 -0.95 21.01 8.17
N PHE A 238 0.35 20.80 8.15
CA PHE A 238 1.17 20.64 9.36
C PHE A 238 2.20 21.75 9.62
N ASN A 239 2.58 22.56 8.64
CA ASN A 239 3.53 23.67 8.82
C ASN A 239 2.76 24.99 9.01
N LYS A 240 2.20 25.16 10.21
CA LYS A 240 1.47 26.39 10.61
C LYS A 240 2.40 27.37 11.30
#